data_d0916916dce1513bdba00a13dffeff11
#
_entry.id   d0916916dce1513bdba00a13dffeff11
#
_cell.length_a   1.000
_cell.length_b   1.000
_cell.length_c   1.000
_cell.angle_alpha   90.00
_cell.angle_beta   90.00
_cell.angle_gamma   90.00
#
_symmetry.space_group_name_H-M   'P 1'
#
loop_
_entity.id
_entity.type
_entity.pdbx_description
1 polymer ?
#
loop_
_entity_poly.entity_id
_entity_poly.type
_entity_poly.pdbx_seq_one_letter_code
_entity_poly.pdbx_strand_id
1 'polypeptide(L)'
;MRVLFSAIGSTDPISNCADGGMLHICRVYKPDKVYLYLSKEMCIYHDMDDRYRKSIHLLGADLGWHCEIEIIRDETMENVQIFDAFIDVFEKIVNEIREKDQPEELLLNVSSGTPAMKCSLQIISMLWNNIQAIQVSTPLKSSNVRHEDKKTYDLELQWECNDDRCEDFINRCIVSDAKRLVDRIRKENIQKYIQAYDYEAAETMARTLYIQPSDEFWGCLDIAIARNKLNLQYLNGVRKKYEVEDWFPIVRAREMEEYEYLLAM
;
A
#
# COMPACT_ATOMS: atom_id res chain seq x y z
N MET A 1 13.05 -5.92 13.77
CA MET A 1 13.85 -5.24 12.73
C MET A 1 12.90 -4.57 11.74
N ARG A 2 13.15 -3.30 11.42
CA ARG A 2 12.42 -2.53 10.39
C ARG A 2 13.22 -2.51 9.09
N VAL A 3 12.59 -2.87 7.99
CA VAL A 3 13.23 -2.90 6.66
C VAL A 3 12.50 -1.95 5.72
N LEU A 4 13.25 -1.23 4.88
CA LEU A 4 12.71 -0.42 3.80
C LEU A 4 13.06 -1.05 2.45
N PHE A 5 12.07 -1.23 1.58
CA PHE A 5 12.27 -1.47 0.16
C PHE A 5 11.86 -0.25 -0.65
N SER A 6 12.77 0.24 -1.49
CA SER A 6 12.55 1.43 -2.32
C SER A 6 13.01 1.21 -3.76
N ALA A 7 12.07 1.29 -4.70
CA ALA A 7 12.43 1.49 -6.10
C ALA A 7 12.89 2.95 -6.29
N ILE A 8 14.07 3.13 -6.89
CA ILE A 8 14.66 4.44 -7.07
C ILE A 8 14.10 5.14 -8.31
N GLY A 9 13.84 6.43 -8.16
CA GLY A 9 13.32 7.29 -9.22
C GLY A 9 14.15 8.53 -9.49
N SER A 10 13.73 9.32 -10.46
CA SER A 10 14.44 10.52 -10.89
C SER A 10 14.52 11.65 -9.85
N THR A 11 13.73 11.61 -8.81
CA THR A 11 13.74 12.60 -7.71
C THR A 11 14.62 12.17 -6.54
N ASP A 12 15.14 10.94 -6.56
CA ASP A 12 16.06 10.45 -5.55
C ASP A 12 17.53 10.77 -5.90
N PRO A 13 18.40 10.98 -4.90
CA PRO A 13 18.11 11.04 -3.47
C PRO A 13 17.58 12.38 -2.99
N ILE A 14 17.93 13.49 -3.65
CA ILE A 14 17.56 14.87 -3.31
C ILE A 14 17.13 15.56 -4.60
N SER A 15 16.07 16.32 -4.55
CA SER A 15 15.61 17.12 -5.68
C SER A 15 14.87 18.36 -5.19
N ASN A 16 15.09 19.51 -5.87
CA ASN A 16 14.46 20.78 -5.50
C ASN A 16 14.70 21.15 -4.02
N CYS A 17 15.92 21.01 -3.56
CA CYS A 17 16.36 21.30 -2.19
C CYS A 17 15.57 20.53 -1.12
N ALA A 18 15.10 19.33 -1.42
CA ALA A 18 14.43 18.48 -0.44
C ALA A 18 14.74 16.99 -0.66
N ASP A 19 14.64 16.21 0.41
CA ASP A 19 14.78 14.76 0.32
C ASP A 19 13.81 14.17 -0.71
N GLY A 20 14.30 13.32 -1.58
CA GLY A 20 13.48 12.42 -2.38
C GLY A 20 12.75 11.41 -1.51
N GLY A 21 11.81 10.65 -2.11
CA GLY A 21 10.98 9.73 -1.33
C GLY A 21 11.77 8.74 -0.50
N MET A 22 12.80 8.13 -1.07
CA MET A 22 13.67 7.17 -0.39
C MET A 22 14.37 7.78 0.82
N LEU A 23 15.05 8.90 0.64
CA LEU A 23 15.84 9.53 1.70
C LEU A 23 14.95 10.08 2.82
N HIS A 24 13.80 10.66 2.47
CA HIS A 24 12.82 11.17 3.43
C HIS A 24 12.25 10.06 4.33
N ILE A 25 11.93 8.89 3.75
CA ILE A 25 11.49 7.74 4.54
C ILE A 25 12.61 7.26 5.48
N CYS A 26 13.86 7.21 5.01
CA CYS A 26 15.01 6.88 5.86
C CYS A 26 15.15 7.85 7.03
N ARG A 27 14.99 9.16 6.81
CA ARG A 27 15.05 10.20 7.85
C ARG A 27 13.99 10.00 8.93
N VAL A 28 12.75 9.71 8.52
CA VAL A 28 11.61 9.59 9.44
C VAL A 28 11.61 8.26 10.20
N TYR A 29 11.78 7.16 9.47
CA TYR A 29 11.58 5.82 10.03
C TYR A 29 12.86 5.16 10.54
N LYS A 30 14.03 5.62 10.11
CA LYS A 30 15.34 5.09 10.51
C LYS A 30 15.40 3.56 10.42
N PRO A 31 15.16 2.95 9.25
CA PRO A 31 15.14 1.49 9.11
C PRO A 31 16.48 0.87 9.45
N ASP A 32 16.48 -0.36 9.98
CA ASP A 32 17.69 -1.11 10.27
C ASP A 32 18.39 -1.57 8.99
N LYS A 33 17.59 -1.79 7.93
CA LYS A 33 18.09 -2.21 6.62
C LYS A 33 17.28 -1.58 5.48
N VAL A 34 17.98 -1.24 4.40
CA VAL A 34 17.41 -0.59 3.21
C VAL A 34 17.76 -1.38 1.97
N TYR A 35 16.75 -1.80 1.21
CA TYR A 35 16.89 -2.39 -0.11
C TYR A 35 16.56 -1.34 -1.17
N LEU A 36 17.49 -1.10 -2.09
CA LEU A 36 17.33 -0.13 -3.18
C LEU A 36 17.27 -0.88 -4.50
N TYR A 37 16.12 -0.84 -5.17
CA TYR A 37 15.97 -1.38 -6.52
C TYR A 37 16.34 -0.32 -7.56
N LEU A 38 17.30 -0.66 -8.42
CA LEU A 38 17.79 0.20 -9.49
C LEU A 38 17.43 -0.41 -10.84
N SER A 39 16.60 0.26 -11.64
CA SER A 39 16.44 -0.05 -13.06
C SER A 39 17.70 0.32 -13.84
N LYS A 40 17.79 -0.08 -15.09
CA LYS A 40 18.96 0.15 -15.96
C LYS A 40 19.49 1.59 -15.89
N GLU A 41 18.62 2.58 -16.04
CA GLU A 41 19.02 3.99 -15.98
C GLU A 41 19.54 4.39 -14.60
N MET A 42 18.91 3.94 -13.54
CA MET A 42 19.32 4.24 -12.16
C MET A 42 20.65 3.55 -11.81
N CYS A 43 20.95 2.37 -12.39
CA CYS A 43 22.25 1.73 -12.27
C CYS A 43 23.36 2.63 -12.84
N ILE A 44 23.14 3.21 -14.02
CA ILE A 44 24.12 4.13 -14.66
C ILE A 44 24.43 5.31 -13.73
N TYR A 45 23.40 5.96 -13.16
CA TYR A 45 23.62 7.09 -12.26
C TYR A 45 24.29 6.67 -10.95
N HIS A 46 23.97 5.51 -10.43
CA HIS A 46 24.63 4.97 -9.24
C HIS A 46 26.12 4.69 -9.47
N ASP A 47 26.47 4.14 -10.63
CA ASP A 47 27.86 3.81 -10.98
C ASP A 47 28.73 5.05 -11.19
N MET A 48 28.15 6.21 -11.51
CA MET A 48 28.90 7.45 -11.68
C MET A 48 29.46 7.99 -10.34
N ASP A 49 28.68 7.92 -9.26
CA ASP A 49 29.01 8.63 -8.02
C ASP A 49 28.53 7.97 -6.73
N ASP A 50 27.89 6.79 -6.81
CA ASP A 50 27.32 6.05 -5.66
C ASP A 50 26.30 6.88 -4.85
N ARG A 51 25.58 7.80 -5.52
CA ARG A 51 24.74 8.85 -4.89
C ARG A 51 23.70 8.29 -3.91
N TYR A 52 23.08 7.16 -4.21
CA TYR A 52 22.01 6.62 -3.37
C TYR A 52 22.53 6.06 -2.04
N ARG A 53 23.64 5.34 -2.05
CA ARG A 53 24.27 4.83 -0.81
C ARG A 53 24.91 5.96 -0.02
N LYS A 54 25.65 6.84 -0.69
CA LYS A 54 26.30 7.99 -0.04
C LYS A 54 25.31 8.91 0.65
N SER A 55 24.14 9.19 0.03
CA SER A 55 23.12 10.03 0.65
C SER A 55 22.57 9.43 1.96
N ILE A 56 22.38 8.12 2.03
CA ILE A 56 21.97 7.43 3.25
C ILE A 56 23.08 7.51 4.31
N HIS A 57 24.34 7.37 3.92
CA HIS A 57 25.46 7.53 4.86
C HIS A 57 25.60 8.96 5.39
N LEU A 58 25.41 9.98 4.54
CA LEU A 58 25.39 11.38 4.99
C LEU A 58 24.24 11.62 5.98
N LEU A 59 23.06 11.10 5.68
CA LEU A 59 21.92 11.17 6.60
C LEU A 59 22.19 10.46 7.92
N GLY A 60 22.83 9.29 7.85
CA GLY A 60 23.23 8.53 9.04
C GLY A 60 24.21 9.29 9.91
N ALA A 61 25.19 9.99 9.32
CA ALA A 61 26.13 10.83 10.03
C ALA A 61 25.44 12.01 10.72
N ASP A 62 24.51 12.70 10.03
CA ASP A 62 23.76 13.83 10.61
C ASP A 62 22.85 13.41 11.77
N LEU A 63 22.24 12.22 11.70
CA LEU A 63 21.23 11.77 12.67
C LEU A 63 21.76 10.78 13.73
N GLY A 64 23.05 10.43 13.69
CA GLY A 64 23.62 9.38 14.53
C GLY A 64 22.95 8.01 14.33
N TRP A 65 22.58 7.70 13.08
CA TRP A 65 21.87 6.49 12.68
C TRP A 65 22.66 5.69 11.64
N HIS A 66 22.60 4.37 11.72
CA HIS A 66 23.24 3.46 10.78
C HIS A 66 22.28 2.36 10.34
N CYS A 67 22.38 1.95 9.07
CA CYS A 67 21.64 0.82 8.53
C CYS A 67 22.48 -0.01 7.56
N GLU A 68 22.08 -1.23 7.33
CA GLU A 68 22.57 -2.05 6.23
C GLU A 68 21.92 -1.60 4.91
N ILE A 69 22.71 -1.51 3.83
CA ILE A 69 22.21 -1.10 2.51
C ILE A 69 22.51 -2.20 1.50
N GLU A 70 21.46 -2.74 0.89
CA GLU A 70 21.54 -3.74 -0.17
C GLU A 70 21.02 -3.14 -1.49
N ILE A 71 21.83 -3.23 -2.56
CA ILE A 71 21.48 -2.73 -3.89
C ILE A 71 21.03 -3.90 -4.74
N ILE A 72 19.80 -3.83 -5.22
CA ILE A 72 19.22 -4.76 -6.19
C ILE A 72 19.30 -4.11 -7.58
N ARG A 73 20.17 -4.62 -8.43
CA ARG A 73 20.41 -4.08 -9.77
C ARG A 73 19.61 -4.86 -10.81
N ASP A 74 18.84 -4.15 -11.62
CA ASP A 74 18.18 -4.72 -12.80
C ASP A 74 18.61 -3.98 -14.06
N GLU A 75 19.76 -4.36 -14.57
CA GLU A 75 20.39 -3.76 -15.77
C GLU A 75 19.63 -4.06 -17.06
N THR A 76 18.68 -4.99 -17.01
CA THR A 76 17.86 -5.39 -18.16
C THR A 76 16.54 -4.66 -18.25
N MET A 77 16.10 -4.03 -17.15
CA MET A 77 14.82 -3.33 -17.09
C MET A 77 14.87 -1.97 -17.81
N GLU A 78 14.43 -1.97 -19.06
CA GLU A 78 14.32 -0.76 -19.89
C GLU A 78 12.90 -0.18 -19.89
N ASN A 79 11.88 -1.05 -19.91
CA ASN A 79 10.48 -0.65 -20.03
C ASN A 79 9.84 -0.36 -18.68
N VAL A 80 10.37 0.63 -17.98
CA VAL A 80 9.97 1.02 -16.62
C VAL A 80 8.54 1.58 -16.49
N GLN A 81 7.78 1.63 -17.58
CA GLN A 81 6.40 2.13 -17.61
C GLN A 81 5.35 1.02 -17.63
N ILE A 82 5.76 -0.24 -17.86
CA ILE A 82 4.85 -1.38 -17.95
C ILE A 82 4.55 -1.91 -16.56
N PHE A 83 3.28 -1.80 -16.16
CA PHE A 83 2.82 -2.20 -14.83
C PHE A 83 3.05 -3.70 -14.54
N ASP A 84 2.60 -4.58 -15.45
CA ASP A 84 2.67 -6.03 -15.25
C ASP A 84 4.12 -6.54 -15.12
N ALA A 85 5.10 -5.82 -15.70
CA ALA A 85 6.51 -6.17 -15.57
C ALA A 85 7.01 -6.03 -14.12
N PHE A 86 6.41 -5.16 -13.31
CA PHE A 86 6.85 -4.91 -11.94
C PHE A 86 6.10 -5.70 -10.87
N ILE A 87 4.88 -6.17 -11.16
CA ILE A 87 4.13 -6.90 -10.13
C ILE A 87 4.86 -8.20 -9.74
N ASP A 88 5.26 -8.99 -10.72
CA ASP A 88 5.96 -10.26 -10.49
C ASP A 88 7.36 -10.06 -9.91
N VAL A 89 8.11 -9.08 -10.46
CA VAL A 89 9.48 -8.77 -10.01
C VAL A 89 9.48 -8.30 -8.56
N PHE A 90 8.60 -7.37 -8.21
CA PHE A 90 8.56 -6.83 -6.85
C PHE A 90 7.94 -7.79 -5.85
N GLU A 91 6.96 -8.59 -6.24
CA GLU A 91 6.43 -9.65 -5.39
C GLU A 91 7.52 -10.66 -5.03
N LYS A 92 8.32 -11.08 -6.01
CA LYS A 92 9.46 -11.97 -5.78
C LYS A 92 10.47 -11.36 -4.82
N ILE A 93 10.90 -10.11 -5.05
CA ILE A 93 11.86 -9.40 -4.18
C ILE A 93 11.32 -9.25 -2.76
N VAL A 94 10.06 -8.83 -2.62
CA VAL A 94 9.42 -8.66 -1.31
C VAL A 94 9.34 -9.98 -0.56
N ASN A 95 9.04 -11.10 -1.25
CA ASN A 95 9.04 -12.42 -0.63
C ASN A 95 10.44 -12.85 -0.20
N GLU A 96 11.48 -12.62 -1.03
CA GLU A 96 12.88 -12.89 -0.68
C GLU A 96 13.33 -12.09 0.55
N ILE A 97 12.96 -10.81 0.65
CA ILE A 97 13.22 -9.97 1.83
C ILE A 97 12.53 -10.54 3.07
N ARG A 98 11.27 -10.94 2.96
CA ARG A 98 10.49 -11.50 4.06
C ARG A 98 11.06 -12.83 4.56
N GLU A 99 11.53 -13.68 3.67
CA GLU A 99 12.14 -14.97 4.01
C GLU A 99 13.53 -14.79 4.63
N LYS A 100 14.36 -13.90 4.05
CA LYS A 100 15.74 -13.66 4.48
C LYS A 100 15.84 -12.93 5.81
N ASP A 101 15.13 -11.81 5.93
CA ASP A 101 15.30 -10.88 7.05
C ASP A 101 14.19 -11.00 8.11
N GLN A 102 13.06 -11.64 7.80
CA GLN A 102 11.90 -11.80 8.68
C GLN A 102 11.52 -10.50 9.44
N PRO A 103 11.32 -9.39 8.71
CA PRO A 103 11.12 -8.09 9.33
C PRO A 103 9.84 -8.05 10.16
N GLU A 104 9.90 -7.40 11.33
CA GLU A 104 8.70 -7.07 12.11
C GLU A 104 7.83 -6.06 11.36
N GLU A 105 8.49 -5.14 10.65
CA GLU A 105 7.84 -4.11 9.83
C GLU A 105 8.60 -3.94 8.50
N LEU A 106 7.90 -4.13 7.39
CA LEU A 106 8.42 -3.89 6.05
C LEU A 106 7.74 -2.66 5.45
N LEU A 107 8.53 -1.63 5.19
CA LEU A 107 8.11 -0.39 4.55
C LEU A 107 8.35 -0.46 3.05
N LEU A 108 7.33 -0.15 2.25
CA LEU A 108 7.44 -0.03 0.80
C LEU A 108 7.31 1.44 0.39
N ASN A 109 8.33 1.98 -0.26
CA ASN A 109 8.28 3.34 -0.78
C ASN A 109 7.41 3.42 -2.04
N VAL A 110 6.22 4.02 -1.92
CA VAL A 110 5.30 4.26 -3.05
C VAL A 110 5.36 5.69 -3.59
N SER A 111 6.44 6.42 -3.27
CA SER A 111 6.66 7.79 -3.78
C SER A 111 7.74 7.88 -4.84
N SER A 112 8.73 7.00 -4.80
CA SER A 112 9.84 6.96 -5.76
C SER A 112 9.57 5.97 -6.91
N GLY A 113 10.31 6.13 -7.99
CA GLY A 113 10.15 5.33 -9.19
C GLY A 113 9.04 5.80 -10.12
N THR A 114 8.75 4.98 -11.13
CA THR A 114 7.69 5.25 -12.12
C THR A 114 6.29 4.99 -11.55
N PRO A 115 5.23 5.50 -12.20
CA PRO A 115 3.86 5.14 -11.80
C PRO A 115 3.61 3.63 -11.75
N ALA A 116 4.17 2.87 -12.68
CA ALA A 116 4.08 1.40 -12.69
C ALA A 116 4.67 0.77 -11.43
N MET A 117 5.89 1.16 -11.05
CA MET A 117 6.56 0.70 -9.82
C MET A 117 5.74 1.04 -8.56
N LYS A 118 5.27 2.28 -8.46
CA LYS A 118 4.47 2.75 -7.31
C LYS A 118 3.16 1.96 -7.16
N CYS A 119 2.44 1.77 -8.26
CA CYS A 119 1.19 1.00 -8.26
C CYS A 119 1.43 -0.47 -7.86
N SER A 120 2.49 -1.11 -8.39
CA SER A 120 2.82 -2.48 -8.03
C SER A 120 3.14 -2.62 -6.54
N LEU A 121 3.96 -1.74 -5.98
CA LEU A 121 4.27 -1.73 -4.54
C LEU A 121 3.03 -1.46 -3.67
N GLN A 122 2.14 -0.56 -4.12
CA GLN A 122 0.88 -0.30 -3.42
C GLN A 122 -0.01 -1.54 -3.38
N ILE A 123 -0.12 -2.29 -4.49
CA ILE A 123 -0.91 -3.53 -4.53
C ILE A 123 -0.27 -4.60 -3.66
N ILE A 124 1.06 -4.78 -3.73
CA ILE A 124 1.79 -5.74 -2.90
C ILE A 124 1.56 -5.46 -1.41
N SER A 125 1.54 -4.19 -1.01
CA SER A 125 1.28 -3.83 0.40
C SER A 125 -0.09 -4.25 0.92
N MET A 126 -1.06 -4.52 0.04
CA MET A 126 -2.40 -4.98 0.42
C MET A 126 -2.49 -6.49 0.65
N LEU A 127 -1.47 -7.25 0.21
CA LEU A 127 -1.49 -8.71 0.28
C LEU A 127 -1.05 -9.24 1.65
N TRP A 128 -0.29 -8.46 2.44
CA TRP A 128 0.26 -8.90 3.73
C TRP A 128 0.09 -7.86 4.84
N ASN A 129 -0.24 -8.30 6.04
CA ASN A 129 -0.57 -7.43 7.17
C ASN A 129 0.63 -6.68 7.79
N ASN A 130 1.86 -7.18 7.62
CA ASN A 130 3.08 -6.59 8.19
C ASN A 130 3.84 -5.69 7.20
N ILE A 131 3.19 -5.31 6.10
CA ILE A 131 3.75 -4.43 5.07
C ILE A 131 3.01 -3.10 5.10
N GLN A 132 3.75 -2.00 5.11
CA GLN A 132 3.19 -0.65 5.04
C GLN A 132 3.71 0.07 3.79
N ALA A 133 2.80 0.55 2.96
CA ALA A 133 3.15 1.47 1.88
C ALA A 133 3.29 2.88 2.44
N ILE A 134 4.45 3.52 2.19
CA ILE A 134 4.74 4.88 2.64
C ILE A 134 4.77 5.81 1.45
N GLN A 135 3.89 6.80 1.48
CA GLN A 135 3.86 7.91 0.54
C GLN A 135 4.52 9.14 1.16
N VAL A 136 5.33 9.84 0.38
CA VAL A 136 5.95 11.11 0.78
C VAL A 136 5.32 12.23 -0.02
N SER A 137 4.75 13.21 0.65
CA SER A 137 4.16 14.38 -0.01
C SER A 137 5.24 15.27 -0.61
N THR A 138 4.97 15.86 -1.78
CA THR A 138 5.86 16.82 -2.42
C THR A 138 5.95 18.11 -1.58
N PRO A 139 7.14 18.71 -1.40
CA PRO A 139 7.25 20.00 -0.73
C PRO A 139 6.42 21.09 -1.41
N LEU A 140 5.79 21.99 -0.65
CA LEU A 140 4.89 23.02 -1.18
C LEU A 140 5.54 23.99 -2.20
N LYS A 141 6.86 24.13 -2.13
CA LYS A 141 7.62 25.04 -3.01
C LYS A 141 8.03 24.46 -4.38
N SER A 142 7.83 23.17 -4.60
CA SER A 142 8.46 22.45 -5.72
C SER A 142 7.51 22.07 -6.86
N SER A 143 6.31 22.64 -6.93
CA SER A 143 5.43 22.36 -8.06
C SER A 143 6.04 22.88 -9.37
N ASN A 144 6.46 21.98 -10.26
CA ASN A 144 6.84 22.24 -11.65
C ASN A 144 8.21 22.87 -11.94
N VAL A 145 9.20 22.70 -11.08
CA VAL A 145 10.58 23.06 -11.45
C VAL A 145 11.16 22.01 -12.40
N ARG A 146 11.92 22.45 -13.41
CA ARG A 146 12.57 21.60 -14.43
C ARG A 146 13.41 20.52 -13.76
N HIS A 147 13.30 19.29 -14.26
CA HIS A 147 14.20 18.20 -13.86
C HIS A 147 15.65 18.62 -14.14
N GLU A 148 16.47 18.60 -13.10
CA GLU A 148 17.90 18.81 -13.22
C GLU A 148 18.51 17.74 -14.13
N ASP A 149 19.56 18.09 -14.86
CA ASP A 149 20.31 17.13 -15.64
C ASP A 149 21.02 16.15 -14.68
N LYS A 150 20.56 14.92 -14.63
CA LYS A 150 21.10 13.89 -13.72
C LYS A 150 22.54 13.49 -14.01
N LYS A 151 23.08 13.85 -15.18
CA LYS A 151 24.48 13.62 -15.53
C LYS A 151 25.42 14.59 -14.83
N THR A 152 24.93 15.78 -14.48
CA THR A 152 25.70 16.82 -13.77
C THR A 152 25.30 16.93 -12.30
N TYR A 153 24.70 15.88 -11.75
CA TYR A 153 24.25 15.88 -10.36
C TYR A 153 25.42 15.94 -9.37
N ASP A 154 25.43 16.93 -8.52
CA ASP A 154 26.39 17.13 -7.44
C ASP A 154 25.71 16.83 -6.08
N LEU A 155 25.99 15.66 -5.53
CA LEU A 155 25.39 15.22 -4.26
C LEU A 155 25.78 16.13 -3.08
N GLU A 156 27.02 16.62 -3.02
CA GLU A 156 27.47 17.44 -1.90
C GLU A 156 26.75 18.79 -1.90
N LEU A 157 26.64 19.43 -3.06
CA LEU A 157 25.87 20.66 -3.22
C LEU A 157 24.40 20.47 -2.90
N GLN A 158 23.78 19.40 -3.41
CA GLN A 158 22.37 19.08 -3.12
C GLN A 158 22.14 18.80 -1.64
N TRP A 159 23.11 18.15 -0.99
CA TRP A 159 23.07 17.87 0.45
C TRP A 159 23.14 19.16 1.27
N GLU A 160 24.05 20.08 0.93
CA GLU A 160 24.19 21.38 1.62
C GLU A 160 22.95 22.27 1.46
N CYS A 161 22.31 22.24 0.29
CA CYS A 161 21.11 23.00 -0.01
C CYS A 161 19.80 22.33 0.44
N ASN A 162 19.87 21.22 1.15
CA ASN A 162 18.69 20.41 1.50
C ASN A 162 17.92 21.00 2.69
N ASP A 163 16.75 21.54 2.43
CA ASP A 163 15.85 22.15 3.43
C ASP A 163 15.40 21.13 4.52
N ASP A 164 15.35 19.83 4.21
CA ASP A 164 14.97 18.80 5.16
C ASP A 164 16.05 18.54 6.25
N ARG A 165 17.22 19.20 6.18
CA ARG A 165 18.26 19.20 7.22
C ARG A 165 18.08 20.29 8.30
N CYS A 166 17.14 21.21 8.07
CA CYS A 166 16.88 22.30 8.99
C CYS A 166 16.16 21.84 10.28
N GLU A 167 16.23 22.67 11.34
CA GLU A 167 15.60 22.37 12.64
C GLU A 167 14.07 22.27 12.55
N ASP A 168 13.45 23.02 11.61
CA ASP A 168 12.01 23.03 11.34
C ASP A 168 11.60 21.98 10.30
N PHE A 169 12.32 20.83 10.26
CA PHE A 169 11.99 19.69 9.42
C PHE A 169 10.52 19.27 9.53
N ILE A 170 9.87 19.11 8.38
CA ILE A 170 8.47 18.66 8.30
C ILE A 170 8.41 17.22 7.84
N ASN A 171 7.85 16.34 8.67
CA ASN A 171 7.56 14.98 8.26
C ASN A 171 6.47 14.95 7.20
N ARG A 172 6.82 14.53 5.99
CA ARG A 172 5.94 14.42 4.81
C ARG A 172 5.48 12.99 4.52
N CYS A 173 5.85 12.02 5.38
CA CYS A 173 5.46 10.63 5.22
C CYS A 173 3.98 10.43 5.60
N ILE A 174 3.27 9.68 4.77
CA ILE A 174 1.88 9.28 4.97
C ILE A 174 1.80 7.77 4.73
N VAL A 175 1.22 7.04 5.67
CA VAL A 175 0.92 5.61 5.46
C VAL A 175 -0.25 5.51 4.48
N SER A 176 -0.02 4.83 3.36
CA SER A 176 -1.02 4.58 2.32
C SER A 176 -1.61 3.18 2.49
N ASP A 177 -2.65 3.06 3.31
CA ASP A 177 -3.24 1.76 3.66
C ASP A 177 -4.23 1.19 2.63
N ALA A 178 -4.62 2.01 1.64
CA ALA A 178 -5.56 1.65 0.56
C ALA A 178 -6.85 0.93 1.01
N LYS A 179 -7.24 1.04 2.29
CA LYS A 179 -8.40 0.35 2.88
C LYS A 179 -9.68 0.49 2.07
N ARG A 180 -9.93 1.69 1.54
CA ARG A 180 -11.13 1.94 0.72
C ARG A 180 -11.14 1.14 -0.58
N LEU A 181 -9.97 0.97 -1.21
CA LEU A 181 -9.85 0.16 -2.43
C LEU A 181 -10.05 -1.32 -2.11
N VAL A 182 -9.41 -1.80 -1.06
CA VAL A 182 -9.57 -3.19 -0.58
C VAL A 182 -11.03 -3.49 -0.26
N ASP A 183 -11.69 -2.60 0.49
CA ASP A 183 -13.12 -2.77 0.82
C ASP A 183 -14.00 -2.77 -0.43
N ARG A 184 -13.68 -1.97 -1.45
CA ARG A 184 -14.43 -1.97 -2.70
C ARG A 184 -14.33 -3.31 -3.42
N ILE A 185 -13.14 -3.86 -3.54
CA ILE A 185 -12.91 -5.18 -4.16
C ILE A 185 -13.64 -6.28 -3.37
N ARG A 186 -13.55 -6.23 -2.02
CA ARG A 186 -14.26 -7.19 -1.15
C ARG A 186 -15.78 -7.08 -1.29
N LYS A 187 -16.33 -5.85 -1.38
CA LYS A 187 -17.77 -5.64 -1.58
C LYS A 187 -18.25 -6.22 -2.91
N GLU A 188 -17.50 -6.08 -3.99
CA GLU A 188 -17.84 -6.71 -5.27
C GLU A 188 -17.82 -8.24 -5.17
N ASN A 189 -16.90 -8.82 -4.42
CA ASN A 189 -16.89 -10.27 -4.18
C ASN A 189 -18.05 -10.72 -3.28
N ILE A 190 -18.38 -9.97 -2.23
CA ILE A 190 -19.56 -10.21 -1.39
C ILE A 190 -20.82 -10.23 -2.26
N GLN A 191 -20.97 -9.27 -3.16
CA GLN A 191 -22.11 -9.22 -4.09
C GLN A 191 -22.18 -10.48 -4.98
N LYS A 192 -21.04 -10.94 -5.50
CA LYS A 192 -20.99 -12.20 -6.28
C LYS A 192 -21.39 -13.42 -5.46
N TYR A 193 -20.95 -13.51 -4.20
CA TYR A 193 -21.36 -14.60 -3.31
C TYR A 193 -22.85 -14.56 -3.02
N ILE A 194 -23.43 -13.38 -2.77
CA ILE A 194 -24.88 -13.22 -2.58
C ILE A 194 -25.64 -13.66 -3.83
N GLN A 195 -25.21 -13.24 -5.03
CA GLN A 195 -25.81 -13.66 -6.29
C GLN A 195 -25.70 -15.17 -6.55
N ALA A 196 -24.68 -15.81 -6.02
CA ALA A 196 -24.50 -17.27 -6.09
C ALA A 196 -25.21 -18.02 -4.95
N TYR A 197 -25.97 -17.33 -4.09
CA TYR A 197 -26.63 -17.89 -2.90
C TYR A 197 -25.67 -18.46 -1.86
N ASP A 198 -24.37 -18.09 -1.93
CA ASP A 198 -23.35 -18.49 -0.95
C ASP A 198 -23.24 -17.42 0.15
N TYR A 199 -24.27 -17.37 0.99
CA TYR A 199 -24.39 -16.35 2.04
C TYR A 199 -23.35 -16.54 3.16
N GLU A 200 -22.84 -17.74 3.39
CA GLU A 200 -21.78 -18.00 4.39
C GLU A 200 -20.43 -17.45 3.92
N ALA A 201 -20.10 -17.62 2.64
CA ALA A 201 -18.93 -16.99 2.05
C ALA A 201 -19.06 -15.46 2.04
N ALA A 202 -20.25 -14.95 1.74
CA ALA A 202 -20.53 -13.50 1.82
C ALA A 202 -20.33 -12.97 3.24
N GLU A 203 -20.84 -13.67 4.26
CA GLU A 203 -20.64 -13.32 5.68
C GLU A 203 -19.16 -13.30 6.06
N THR A 204 -18.45 -14.37 5.72
CA THR A 204 -17.01 -14.51 6.01
C THR A 204 -16.22 -13.36 5.40
N MET A 205 -16.51 -13.02 4.15
CA MET A 205 -15.86 -11.91 3.46
C MET A 205 -16.24 -10.56 4.07
N ALA A 206 -17.52 -10.34 4.40
CA ALA A 206 -18.02 -9.08 4.97
C ALA A 206 -17.36 -8.76 6.32
N ARG A 207 -17.10 -9.78 7.15
CA ARG A 207 -16.37 -9.62 8.41
C ARG A 207 -14.94 -9.09 8.25
N THR A 208 -14.34 -9.24 7.06
CA THR A 208 -12.99 -8.73 6.76
C THR A 208 -12.96 -7.27 6.30
N LEU A 209 -14.10 -6.62 6.11
CA LEU A 209 -14.16 -5.22 5.72
C LEU A 209 -13.60 -4.29 6.79
N TYR A 210 -12.83 -3.30 6.41
CA TYR A 210 -12.34 -2.25 7.31
C TYR A 210 -13.47 -1.32 7.77
N ILE A 211 -14.39 -1.01 6.85
CA ILE A 211 -15.62 -0.26 7.14
C ILE A 211 -16.75 -1.27 7.24
N GLN A 212 -17.18 -1.53 8.46
CA GLN A 212 -18.21 -2.53 8.71
C GLN A 212 -19.55 -2.14 8.07
N PRO A 213 -20.28 -3.11 7.51
CA PRO A 213 -21.63 -2.91 7.00
C PRO A 213 -22.61 -2.45 8.10
N SER A 214 -23.76 -1.92 7.67
CA SER A 214 -24.85 -1.54 8.57
C SER A 214 -25.49 -2.76 9.26
N ASP A 215 -26.17 -2.53 10.38
CA ASP A 215 -26.94 -3.58 11.07
C ASP A 215 -28.02 -4.17 10.15
N GLU A 216 -28.56 -3.37 9.27
CA GLU A 216 -29.51 -3.80 8.25
C GLU A 216 -28.91 -4.86 7.32
N PHE A 217 -27.71 -4.64 6.81
CA PHE A 217 -27.01 -5.63 5.98
C PHE A 217 -26.80 -6.93 6.75
N TRP A 218 -26.34 -6.87 8.00
CA TRP A 218 -26.13 -8.05 8.83
C TRP A 218 -27.42 -8.79 9.11
N GLY A 219 -28.50 -8.06 9.40
CA GLY A 219 -29.82 -8.64 9.61
C GLY A 219 -30.34 -9.39 8.37
N CYS A 220 -30.20 -8.78 7.19
CA CYS A 220 -30.56 -9.40 5.92
C CYS A 220 -29.76 -10.68 5.65
N LEU A 221 -28.47 -10.62 5.85
CA LEU A 221 -27.56 -11.74 5.60
C LEU A 221 -27.83 -12.91 6.55
N ASP A 222 -28.00 -12.62 7.85
CA ASP A 222 -28.35 -13.64 8.86
C ASP A 222 -29.68 -14.33 8.56
N ILE A 223 -30.68 -13.59 8.07
CA ILE A 223 -31.96 -14.16 7.62
C ILE A 223 -31.76 -15.05 6.40
N ALA A 224 -30.96 -14.63 5.41
CA ALA A 224 -30.66 -15.43 4.23
C ALA A 224 -29.99 -16.76 4.58
N ILE A 225 -29.00 -16.74 5.48
CA ILE A 225 -28.32 -17.93 6.00
C ILE A 225 -29.32 -18.85 6.73
N ALA A 226 -30.16 -18.28 7.62
CA ALA A 226 -31.17 -19.05 8.35
C ALA A 226 -32.17 -19.77 7.43
N ARG A 227 -32.59 -19.09 6.37
CA ARG A 227 -33.49 -19.66 5.35
C ARG A 227 -32.82 -20.75 4.54
N ASN A 228 -31.60 -20.52 4.09
CA ASN A 228 -30.84 -21.50 3.32
C ASN A 228 -30.67 -22.81 4.11
N LYS A 229 -30.51 -22.69 5.44
CA LYS A 229 -30.41 -23.83 6.38
C LYS A 229 -31.76 -24.38 6.83
N LEU A 230 -32.89 -23.81 6.39
CA LEU A 230 -34.25 -24.14 6.86
C LEU A 230 -34.38 -24.09 8.40
N ASN A 231 -33.60 -23.22 9.06
CA ASN A 231 -33.56 -23.10 10.50
C ASN A 231 -34.54 -22.04 11.01
N LEU A 232 -35.82 -22.43 11.17
CA LEU A 232 -36.88 -21.54 11.64
C LEU A 232 -36.65 -20.99 13.05
N GLN A 233 -36.01 -21.79 13.92
CA GLN A 233 -35.72 -21.36 15.30
C GLN A 233 -34.69 -20.23 15.33
N TYR A 234 -33.63 -20.36 14.54
CA TYR A 234 -32.63 -19.32 14.38
C TYR A 234 -33.20 -18.05 13.73
N LEU A 235 -34.05 -18.22 12.71
CA LEU A 235 -34.74 -17.11 12.02
C LEU A 235 -35.52 -16.22 13.00
N ASN A 236 -36.25 -16.81 13.95
CA ASN A 236 -36.99 -16.06 14.95
C ASN A 236 -36.06 -15.31 15.92
N GLY A 237 -34.88 -15.85 16.23
CA GLY A 237 -33.85 -15.19 17.01
C GLY A 237 -33.25 -13.97 16.31
N VAL A 238 -32.95 -14.10 15.02
CA VAL A 238 -32.40 -13.04 14.16
C VAL A 238 -33.39 -11.88 14.04
N ARG A 239 -34.67 -12.16 13.77
CA ARG A 239 -35.72 -11.15 13.72
C ARG A 239 -35.79 -10.33 14.99
N LYS A 240 -35.73 -10.95 16.15
CA LYS A 240 -35.76 -10.27 17.43
C LYS A 240 -34.49 -9.43 17.67
N LYS A 241 -33.32 -9.94 17.27
CA LYS A 241 -32.03 -9.27 17.45
C LYS A 241 -31.93 -7.97 16.67
N TYR A 242 -32.40 -7.95 15.43
CA TYR A 242 -32.25 -6.80 14.51
C TYR A 242 -33.53 -5.98 14.36
N GLU A 243 -34.60 -6.28 15.10
CA GLU A 243 -35.88 -5.56 15.01
C GLU A 243 -36.41 -5.45 13.59
N VAL A 244 -36.21 -6.48 12.77
CA VAL A 244 -36.45 -6.48 11.31
C VAL A 244 -37.92 -6.62 10.92
N GLU A 245 -38.84 -6.57 11.86
CA GLU A 245 -40.29 -6.75 11.56
C GLU A 245 -40.84 -5.63 10.68
N ASP A 246 -40.31 -4.42 10.81
CA ASP A 246 -40.83 -3.23 10.11
C ASP A 246 -40.19 -3.01 8.73
N TRP A 247 -38.92 -3.36 8.56
CA TRP A 247 -38.19 -3.13 7.30
C TRP A 247 -37.92 -4.41 6.50
N PHE A 248 -38.32 -5.55 7.01
CA PHE A 248 -38.36 -6.80 6.29
C PHE A 248 -39.79 -7.22 6.03
N PRO A 249 -40.44 -6.67 4.97
CA PRO A 249 -41.79 -7.09 4.64
C PRO A 249 -41.75 -8.53 4.19
N ILE A 250 -41.74 -9.40 5.17
CA ILE A 250 -42.12 -10.78 4.98
C ILE A 250 -41.27 -11.54 4.01
N VAL A 251 -40.63 -12.32 4.53
CA VAL A 251 -40.23 -13.62 4.10
C VAL A 251 -41.45 -14.45 3.58
N ARG A 252 -42.16 -13.97 2.60
CA ARG A 252 -43.07 -14.77 1.80
C ARG A 252 -42.28 -15.34 0.62
N ALA A 253 -42.53 -16.57 0.25
CA ALA A 253 -41.81 -17.29 -0.81
C ALA A 253 -41.84 -16.63 -2.19
N ARG A 254 -42.63 -15.59 -2.38
CA ARG A 254 -42.73 -14.81 -3.64
C ARG A 254 -41.80 -13.61 -3.73
N GLU A 255 -41.08 -13.27 -2.64
CA GLU A 255 -40.29 -12.03 -2.53
C GLU A 255 -38.79 -12.31 -2.48
N MET A 256 -38.36 -13.49 -2.93
CA MET A 256 -36.93 -13.86 -3.00
C MET A 256 -36.11 -12.88 -3.85
N GLU A 257 -36.68 -12.39 -4.97
CA GLU A 257 -35.99 -11.45 -5.86
C GLU A 257 -35.79 -10.07 -5.21
N GLU A 258 -36.79 -9.55 -4.49
CA GLU A 258 -36.64 -8.29 -3.73
C GLU A 258 -35.63 -8.43 -2.57
N TYR A 259 -35.58 -9.58 -1.97
CA TYR A 259 -34.68 -9.92 -0.90
C TYR A 259 -33.21 -9.93 -1.35
N GLU A 260 -32.97 -10.54 -2.50
CA GLU A 260 -31.64 -10.55 -3.12
C GLU A 260 -31.20 -9.16 -3.57
N TYR A 261 -32.13 -8.33 -4.04
CA TYR A 261 -31.88 -6.94 -4.38
C TYR A 261 -31.44 -6.10 -3.17
N LEU A 262 -32.07 -6.28 -2.01
CA LEU A 262 -31.70 -5.58 -0.77
C LEU A 262 -30.33 -6.01 -0.25
N LEU A 263 -29.95 -7.28 -0.42
CA LEU A 263 -28.61 -7.77 -0.07
C LEU A 263 -27.53 -7.29 -1.07
N ALA A 264 -27.89 -6.91 -2.29
CA ALA A 264 -26.97 -6.41 -3.30
C ALA A 264 -26.69 -4.91 -3.18
N MET A 265 -27.51 -4.15 -2.44
CA MET A 265 -27.30 -2.73 -2.13
C MET A 265 -26.34 -2.52 -0.95
#